data_ad2c3673bcfb2f84d43e1df6f5100fe4
#
_entry.id   ad2c3673bcfb2f84d43e1df6f5100fe4
#
_cell.length_a   1.000
_cell.length_b   1.000
_cell.length_c   1.000
_cell.angle_alpha   90.00
_cell.angle_beta   90.00
_cell.angle_gamma   90.00
#
_symmetry.space_group_name_H-M   'P 1'
#
loop_
_entity.id
_entity.type
_entity.pdbx_description
1 polymer ?
#
loop_
_entity_poly.entity_id
_entity_poly.type
_entity_poly.pdbx_seq_one_letter_code
_entity_poly.pdbx_strand_id
1 'polypeptide(L)'
;EIGGTVGDIESLPFLEAIRQFANDIGKEKTLFIHLTLVPFLKSSDEIKTKPTQHSVKELRSIGIQPDMVICRSQQSIPLDQRKKISLFCNIPIKRVIETVDVKTIYEAPISFFNEGLDKQVFEYFNIKPRKKINLKPWKDVTKIVTNKNIRTVNIAIVGKYVDLKDAYKSLDCLLYTSDAADDA
;
A
#
# COMPACT_ATOMS: atom_id res chain seq x y z
N GLU A 1 -1.14 10.36 2.38
CA GLU A 1 -0.84 9.24 3.28
C GLU A 1 -0.55 9.78 4.67
N ILE A 2 -1.08 9.09 5.70
CA ILE A 2 -0.71 9.29 7.10
C ILE A 2 0.05 8.05 7.51
N GLY A 3 1.33 8.20 7.82
CA GLY A 3 2.18 7.14 8.33
C GLY A 3 1.93 6.85 9.81
N GLY A 4 2.56 5.79 10.31
CA GLY A 4 2.42 5.35 11.69
C GLY A 4 1.28 4.37 11.93
N THR A 5 1.07 4.02 13.18
CA THR A 5 0.00 3.11 13.60
C THR A 5 -1.24 3.92 13.96
N VAL A 6 -2.41 3.45 13.58
CA VAL A 6 -3.68 4.08 14.01
C VAL A 6 -3.77 4.02 15.52
N GLY A 7 -4.00 5.18 16.14
CA GLY A 7 -3.99 5.34 17.60
C GLY A 7 -2.73 6.04 18.14
N ASP A 8 -1.71 6.22 17.32
CA ASP A 8 -0.55 7.03 17.69
C ASP A 8 -0.99 8.48 17.93
N ILE A 9 -0.58 9.07 19.03
CA ILE A 9 -0.97 10.43 19.46
C ILE A 9 -0.62 11.47 18.35
N GLU A 10 0.49 11.28 17.67
CA GLU A 10 0.99 12.17 16.63
C GLU A 10 0.10 12.20 15.38
N SER A 11 -0.62 11.11 15.10
CA SER A 11 -1.49 11.01 13.92
C SER A 11 -2.93 11.51 14.15
N LEU A 12 -3.37 11.61 15.40
CA LEU A 12 -4.75 11.98 15.74
C LEU A 12 -5.24 13.30 15.14
N PRO A 13 -4.47 14.42 15.18
CA PRO A 13 -4.91 15.67 14.57
C PRO A 13 -5.12 15.57 13.05
N PHE A 14 -4.28 14.79 12.37
CA PHE A 14 -4.40 14.57 10.93
C PHE A 14 -5.61 13.71 10.60
N LEU A 15 -5.86 12.65 11.36
CA LEU A 15 -7.03 11.78 11.17
C LEU A 15 -8.32 12.55 11.39
N GLU A 16 -8.38 13.40 12.44
CA GLU A 16 -9.53 14.25 12.71
C GLU A 16 -9.75 15.27 11.58
N ALA A 17 -8.69 15.94 11.10
CA ALA A 17 -8.79 16.88 9.99
C ALA A 17 -9.31 16.20 8.72
N ILE A 18 -8.84 15.00 8.39
CA ILE A 18 -9.30 14.22 7.23
C ILE A 18 -10.76 13.79 7.41
N ARG A 19 -11.14 13.37 8.60
CA ARG A 19 -12.53 13.01 8.90
C ARG A 19 -13.47 14.19 8.69
N GLN A 20 -13.12 15.37 9.20
CA GLN A 20 -13.90 16.60 9.01
C GLN A 20 -13.95 16.99 7.54
N PHE A 21 -12.81 17.02 6.86
CA PHE A 21 -12.74 17.34 5.45
C PHE A 21 -13.62 16.41 4.59
N ALA A 22 -13.61 15.10 4.89
CA ALA A 22 -14.47 14.15 4.18
C ALA A 22 -15.98 14.44 4.39
N ASN A 23 -16.36 14.90 5.58
CA ASN A 23 -17.73 15.32 5.84
C ASN A 23 -18.11 16.58 5.05
N ASP A 24 -17.17 17.54 4.92
CA ASP A 24 -17.41 18.81 4.23
C ASP A 24 -17.57 18.63 2.71
N ILE A 25 -16.74 17.79 2.10
CA ILE A 25 -16.77 17.57 0.64
C ILE A 25 -17.72 16.47 0.17
N GLY A 26 -18.17 15.63 1.09
CA GLY A 26 -19.07 14.51 0.83
C GLY A 26 -18.40 13.17 0.63
N LYS A 27 -19.05 12.13 1.10
CA LYS A 27 -18.54 10.76 1.08
C LYS A 27 -18.30 10.23 -0.35
N GLU A 28 -19.06 10.72 -1.31
CA GLU A 28 -18.94 10.34 -2.73
C GLU A 28 -17.64 10.85 -3.40
N LYS A 29 -16.96 11.79 -2.75
CA LYS A 29 -15.67 12.35 -3.22
C LYS A 29 -14.47 11.86 -2.42
N THR A 30 -14.70 11.03 -1.40
CA THR A 30 -13.64 10.52 -0.51
C THR A 30 -13.62 9.01 -0.51
N LEU A 31 -12.43 8.44 -0.43
CA LEU A 31 -12.21 7.00 -0.31
C LEU A 31 -11.16 6.74 0.76
N PHE A 32 -11.55 6.05 1.81
CA PHE A 32 -10.63 5.67 2.88
C PHE A 32 -10.06 4.28 2.61
N ILE A 33 -8.76 4.23 2.35
CA ILE A 33 -8.01 2.99 2.18
C ILE A 33 -7.12 2.81 3.42
N HIS A 34 -7.32 1.71 4.14
CA HIS A 34 -6.54 1.39 5.32
C HIS A 34 -5.54 0.27 5.02
N LEU A 35 -4.25 0.56 5.23
CA LEU A 35 -3.18 -0.42 5.07
C LEU A 35 -2.93 -1.11 6.41
N THR A 36 -2.95 -2.44 6.42
CA THR A 36 -2.72 -3.25 7.63
C THR A 36 -1.72 -4.37 7.37
N LEU A 37 -1.12 -4.86 8.45
CA LEU A 37 -0.30 -6.05 8.43
C LEU A 37 -1.14 -7.27 8.84
N VAL A 38 -1.08 -8.33 8.04
CA VAL A 38 -1.64 -9.64 8.35
C VAL A 38 -0.48 -10.61 8.57
N PRO A 39 0.01 -10.75 9.82
CA PRO A 39 1.21 -11.52 10.09
C PRO A 39 0.98 -13.02 9.93
N PHE A 40 1.99 -13.69 9.40
CA PHE A 40 2.10 -15.15 9.41
C PHE A 40 3.00 -15.60 10.56
N LEU A 41 2.48 -16.45 11.42
CA LEU A 41 3.23 -17.01 12.55
C LEU A 41 3.81 -18.38 12.15
N LYS A 42 5.11 -18.41 11.90
CA LYS A 42 5.83 -19.64 11.53
C LYS A 42 5.70 -20.74 12.58
N SER A 43 5.61 -20.40 13.86
CA SER A 43 5.51 -21.36 14.96
C SER A 43 4.20 -22.15 14.99
N SER A 44 3.11 -21.58 14.47
CA SER A 44 1.78 -22.20 14.42
C SER A 44 1.28 -22.43 13.01
N ASP A 45 2.07 -22.11 12.00
CA ASP A 45 1.70 -22.18 10.57
C ASP A 45 0.37 -21.49 10.27
N GLU A 46 0.17 -20.29 10.84
CA GLU A 46 -1.13 -19.63 10.85
C GLU A 46 -1.03 -18.15 10.52
N ILE A 47 -1.96 -17.69 9.67
CA ILE A 47 -2.20 -16.27 9.41
C ILE A 47 -3.10 -15.68 10.50
N LYS A 48 -2.68 -14.56 11.09
CA LYS A 48 -3.43 -13.86 12.13
C LYS A 48 -4.15 -12.62 11.59
N THR A 49 -5.48 -12.67 11.58
CA THR A 49 -6.32 -11.55 11.12
C THR A 49 -6.70 -10.57 12.24
N LYS A 50 -6.47 -10.93 13.51
CA LYS A 50 -6.80 -10.06 14.66
C LYS A 50 -6.12 -8.69 14.64
N PRO A 51 -4.83 -8.56 14.29
CA PRO A 51 -4.18 -7.25 14.22
C PRO A 51 -4.91 -6.29 13.25
N THR A 52 -5.29 -6.78 12.06
CA THR A 52 -6.10 -6.01 11.10
C THR A 52 -7.44 -5.60 11.68
N GLN A 53 -8.14 -6.52 12.35
CA GLN A 53 -9.44 -6.23 12.98
C GLN A 53 -9.31 -5.16 14.06
N HIS A 54 -8.26 -5.22 14.89
CA HIS A 54 -8.01 -4.22 15.94
C HIS A 54 -7.66 -2.86 15.34
N SER A 55 -6.81 -2.81 14.33
CA SER A 55 -6.44 -1.58 13.64
C SER A 55 -7.64 -0.89 13.00
N VAL A 56 -8.52 -1.64 12.35
CA VAL A 56 -9.78 -1.10 11.78
C VAL A 56 -10.73 -0.66 12.90
N LYS A 57 -10.82 -1.40 14.02
CA LYS A 57 -11.63 -1.01 15.17
C LYS A 57 -11.17 0.34 15.72
N GLU A 58 -9.86 0.53 15.87
CA GLU A 58 -9.27 1.77 16.36
C GLU A 58 -9.57 2.94 15.40
N LEU A 59 -9.40 2.75 14.09
CA LEU A 59 -9.76 3.76 13.09
C LEU A 59 -11.25 4.15 13.18
N ARG A 60 -12.12 3.17 13.39
CA ARG A 60 -13.56 3.40 13.57
C ARG A 60 -13.88 4.16 14.86
N SER A 61 -13.11 3.98 15.94
CA SER A 61 -13.29 4.74 17.17
C SER A 61 -13.03 6.25 17.00
N ILE A 62 -12.20 6.60 16.01
CA ILE A 62 -11.95 7.99 15.59
C ILE A 62 -13.06 8.53 14.65
N GLY A 63 -13.99 7.67 14.23
CA GLY A 63 -15.10 8.04 13.34
C GLY A 63 -14.83 7.83 11.85
N ILE A 64 -13.76 7.08 11.50
CA ILE A 64 -13.44 6.76 10.11
C ILE A 64 -13.72 5.28 9.86
N GLN A 65 -14.71 4.98 9.00
CA GLN A 65 -14.92 3.64 8.46
C GLN A 65 -14.13 3.51 7.17
N PRO A 66 -13.14 2.60 7.07
CA PRO A 66 -12.43 2.38 5.82
C PRO A 66 -13.37 1.78 4.78
N ASP A 67 -13.21 2.20 3.53
CA ASP A 67 -13.96 1.70 2.38
C ASP A 67 -13.26 0.50 1.75
N MET A 68 -11.93 0.44 1.90
CA MET A 68 -11.06 -0.65 1.47
C MET A 68 -10.00 -0.94 2.53
N VAL A 69 -9.55 -2.19 2.58
CA VAL A 69 -8.38 -2.58 3.38
C VAL A 69 -7.36 -3.23 2.46
N ILE A 70 -6.12 -2.75 2.52
CA ILE A 70 -4.96 -3.39 1.91
C ILE A 70 -4.28 -4.21 3.00
N CYS A 71 -4.23 -5.51 2.79
CA CYS A 71 -3.66 -6.49 3.72
C CYS A 71 -2.25 -6.89 3.25
N ARG A 72 -1.22 -6.31 3.84
CA ARG A 72 0.16 -6.73 3.62
C ARG A 72 0.42 -8.04 4.36
N SER A 73 1.00 -9.02 3.68
CA SER A 73 1.31 -10.34 4.25
C SER A 73 2.59 -10.92 3.63
N GLN A 74 3.21 -11.86 4.34
CA GLN A 74 4.38 -12.58 3.81
C GLN A 74 4.00 -13.64 2.78
N GLN A 75 2.76 -14.11 2.79
CA GLN A 75 2.22 -15.13 1.89
C GLN A 75 0.75 -14.85 1.59
N SER A 76 0.21 -15.53 0.58
CA SER A 76 -1.19 -15.36 0.19
C SER A 76 -2.16 -15.64 1.33
N ILE A 77 -3.19 -14.80 1.44
CA ILE A 77 -4.21 -14.86 2.48
C ILE A 77 -5.35 -15.76 1.97
N PRO A 78 -5.61 -16.91 2.61
CA PRO A 78 -6.69 -17.79 2.20
C PRO A 78 -8.05 -17.09 2.15
N LEU A 79 -8.93 -17.56 1.27
CA LEU A 79 -10.24 -16.94 1.03
C LEU A 79 -11.11 -16.86 2.29
N ASP A 80 -11.07 -17.88 3.16
CA ASP A 80 -11.77 -17.92 4.44
C ASP A 80 -11.27 -16.80 5.39
N GLN A 81 -9.96 -16.56 5.41
CA GLN A 81 -9.37 -15.47 6.20
C GLN A 81 -9.72 -14.09 5.62
N ARG A 82 -9.74 -13.95 4.28
CA ARG A 82 -10.24 -12.71 3.62
C ARG A 82 -11.72 -12.47 3.92
N LYS A 83 -12.56 -13.52 3.92
CA LYS A 83 -13.97 -13.44 4.35
C LYS A 83 -14.10 -12.98 5.80
N LYS A 84 -13.25 -13.49 6.69
CA LYS A 84 -13.19 -13.10 8.09
C LYS A 84 -12.83 -11.63 8.25
N ILE A 85 -11.79 -11.15 7.55
CA ILE A 85 -11.43 -9.72 7.54
C ILE A 85 -12.61 -8.88 7.03
N SER A 86 -13.20 -9.25 5.90
CA SER A 86 -14.38 -8.60 5.32
C SER A 86 -15.51 -8.43 6.35
N LEU A 87 -15.86 -9.51 7.04
CA LEU A 87 -16.92 -9.53 8.03
C LEU A 87 -16.63 -8.59 9.21
N PHE A 88 -15.46 -8.75 9.87
CA PHE A 88 -15.13 -7.99 11.07
C PHE A 88 -14.79 -6.53 10.81
N CYS A 89 -14.26 -6.22 9.63
CA CYS A 89 -13.97 -4.86 9.22
C CYS A 89 -15.17 -4.14 8.58
N ASN A 90 -16.29 -4.84 8.35
CA ASN A 90 -17.48 -4.31 7.67
C ASN A 90 -17.16 -3.73 6.28
N ILE A 91 -16.43 -4.52 5.48
CA ILE A 91 -15.95 -4.14 4.15
C ILE A 91 -16.31 -5.25 3.17
N PRO A 92 -16.83 -4.95 1.97
CA PRO A 92 -17.08 -5.97 0.95
C PRO A 92 -15.81 -6.77 0.63
N ILE A 93 -15.94 -8.09 0.48
CA ILE A 93 -14.78 -8.98 0.27
C ILE A 93 -13.93 -8.56 -0.93
N LYS A 94 -14.52 -8.02 -1.99
CA LYS A 94 -13.83 -7.50 -3.18
C LYS A 94 -12.96 -6.28 -2.90
N ARG A 95 -13.13 -5.63 -1.75
CA ARG A 95 -12.34 -4.47 -1.28
C ARG A 95 -11.36 -4.83 -0.16
N VAL A 96 -11.21 -6.10 0.13
CA VAL A 96 -10.12 -6.64 0.94
C VAL A 96 -9.02 -7.05 -0.03
N ILE A 97 -8.09 -6.13 -0.25
CA ILE A 97 -7.00 -6.27 -1.23
C ILE A 97 -5.79 -6.90 -0.54
N GLU A 98 -5.31 -7.98 -1.11
CA GLU A 98 -4.09 -8.63 -0.65
C GLU A 98 -2.85 -7.96 -1.27
N THR A 99 -1.78 -7.85 -0.51
CA THR A 99 -0.46 -7.54 -1.05
C THR A 99 0.59 -8.40 -0.36
N VAL A 100 1.09 -9.37 -1.10
CA VAL A 100 2.18 -10.22 -0.63
C VAL A 100 3.49 -9.45 -0.74
N ASP A 101 4.40 -9.67 0.21
CA ASP A 101 5.73 -9.06 0.17
C ASP A 101 6.43 -9.38 -1.16
N VAL A 102 6.89 -8.35 -1.84
CA VAL A 102 7.52 -8.41 -3.16
C VAL A 102 9.03 -8.28 -3.06
N LYS A 103 9.77 -8.70 -4.09
CA LYS A 103 11.24 -8.63 -4.11
C LYS A 103 11.75 -7.19 -4.20
N THR A 104 10.99 -6.34 -4.86
CA THR A 104 11.28 -4.92 -5.01
C THR A 104 9.99 -4.11 -4.94
N ILE A 105 10.07 -2.89 -4.40
CA ILE A 105 8.92 -1.97 -4.29
C ILE A 105 8.27 -1.69 -5.66
N TYR A 106 9.02 -1.80 -6.76
CA TYR A 106 8.52 -1.61 -8.12
C TYR A 106 7.56 -2.71 -8.59
N GLU A 107 7.50 -3.85 -7.91
CA GLU A 107 6.50 -4.89 -8.16
C GLU A 107 5.15 -4.57 -7.51
N ALA A 108 5.10 -3.72 -6.49
CA ALA A 108 3.87 -3.42 -5.75
C ALA A 108 2.73 -2.89 -6.63
N PRO A 109 2.94 -1.95 -7.58
CA PRO A 109 1.87 -1.50 -8.48
C PRO A 109 1.30 -2.63 -9.35
N ILE A 110 2.15 -3.59 -9.74
CA ILE A 110 1.73 -4.77 -10.52
C ILE A 110 0.89 -5.69 -9.65
N SER A 111 1.28 -5.90 -8.40
CA SER A 111 0.52 -6.69 -7.42
C SER A 111 -0.86 -6.07 -7.16
N PHE A 112 -0.93 -4.77 -6.90
CA PHE A 112 -2.21 -4.07 -6.71
C PHE A 112 -3.12 -4.14 -7.92
N PHE A 113 -2.57 -4.02 -9.12
CA PHE A 113 -3.35 -4.16 -10.35
C PHE A 113 -3.92 -5.57 -10.52
N ASN A 114 -3.11 -6.61 -10.24
CA ASN A 114 -3.54 -8.00 -10.33
C ASN A 114 -4.66 -8.32 -9.33
N GLU A 115 -4.61 -7.73 -8.13
CA GLU A 115 -5.66 -7.82 -7.12
C GLU A 115 -6.90 -6.96 -7.44
N GLY A 116 -6.82 -6.11 -8.47
CA GLY A 116 -7.93 -5.30 -8.95
C GLY A 116 -8.22 -4.06 -8.10
N LEU A 117 -7.22 -3.51 -7.39
CA LEU A 117 -7.36 -2.29 -6.61
C LEU A 117 -7.88 -1.13 -7.48
N ASP A 118 -7.32 -0.96 -8.67
CA ASP A 118 -7.74 0.03 -9.65
C ASP A 118 -9.22 -0.09 -10.03
N LYS A 119 -9.69 -1.32 -10.27
CA LYS A 119 -11.10 -1.59 -10.59
C LYS A 119 -12.02 -1.20 -9.44
N GLN A 120 -11.60 -1.51 -8.20
CA GLN A 120 -12.39 -1.17 -7.02
C GLN A 120 -12.45 0.34 -6.77
N VAL A 121 -11.36 1.09 -7.06
CA VAL A 121 -11.35 2.55 -7.00
C VAL A 121 -12.25 3.15 -8.06
N PHE A 122 -12.15 2.69 -9.31
CA PHE A 122 -13.02 3.16 -10.40
C PHE A 122 -14.50 2.86 -10.12
N GLU A 123 -14.79 1.67 -9.59
CA GLU A 123 -16.16 1.29 -9.21
C GLU A 123 -16.69 2.16 -8.07
N TYR A 124 -15.85 2.45 -7.07
CA TYR A 124 -16.24 3.29 -5.93
C TYR A 124 -16.67 4.69 -6.36
N PHE A 125 -15.88 5.34 -7.21
CA PHE A 125 -16.15 6.69 -7.69
C PHE A 125 -17.07 6.73 -8.92
N ASN A 126 -17.57 5.58 -9.37
CA ASN A 126 -18.36 5.45 -10.60
C ASN A 126 -17.66 6.09 -11.82
N ILE A 127 -16.35 5.91 -11.92
CA ILE A 127 -15.53 6.44 -13.01
C ILE A 127 -15.29 5.33 -14.04
N LYS A 128 -15.56 5.64 -15.32
CA LYS A 128 -15.20 4.75 -16.43
C LYS A 128 -13.77 5.05 -16.89
N PRO A 129 -12.84 4.07 -16.87
CA PRO A 129 -11.49 4.30 -17.36
C PRO A 129 -11.53 4.67 -18.86
N ARG A 130 -10.86 5.76 -19.24
CA ARG A 130 -10.80 6.21 -20.65
C ARG A 130 -9.88 5.37 -21.52
N LYS A 131 -8.88 4.71 -20.93
CA LYS A 131 -7.89 3.87 -21.61
C LYS A 131 -7.59 2.63 -20.77
N LYS A 132 -7.11 1.57 -21.42
CA LYS A 132 -6.55 0.41 -20.70
C LYS A 132 -5.28 0.84 -19.97
N ILE A 133 -5.15 0.39 -18.72
CA ILE A 133 -3.94 0.64 -17.92
C ILE A 133 -2.77 -0.10 -18.57
N ASN A 134 -1.69 0.62 -18.82
CA ASN A 134 -0.46 0.07 -19.38
C ASN A 134 0.60 -0.02 -18.28
N LEU A 135 0.88 -1.23 -17.80
CA LEU A 135 1.92 -1.49 -16.81
C LEU A 135 3.28 -1.85 -17.43
N LYS A 136 3.44 -1.71 -18.76
CA LYS A 136 4.70 -2.04 -19.42
C LYS A 136 5.89 -1.27 -18.81
N PRO A 137 5.81 0.06 -18.59
CA PRO A 137 6.93 0.80 -17.97
C PRO A 137 7.35 0.23 -16.62
N TRP A 138 6.38 -0.09 -15.75
CA TRP A 138 6.65 -0.71 -14.44
C TRP A 138 7.28 -2.09 -14.56
N LYS A 139 6.80 -2.91 -15.49
CA LYS A 139 7.37 -4.24 -15.76
C LYS A 139 8.80 -4.14 -16.29
N ASP A 140 9.10 -3.15 -17.08
CA ASP A 140 10.44 -2.93 -17.63
C ASP A 140 11.40 -2.48 -16.51
N VAL A 141 11.02 -1.54 -15.65
CA VAL A 141 11.77 -1.18 -14.44
C VAL A 141 12.00 -2.40 -13.53
N THR A 142 10.96 -3.18 -13.27
CA THR A 142 11.07 -4.40 -12.45
C THR A 142 12.08 -5.38 -13.02
N LYS A 143 12.06 -5.61 -14.35
CA LYS A 143 13.04 -6.48 -15.02
C LYS A 143 14.47 -5.97 -14.86
N ILE A 144 14.65 -4.66 -14.97
CA ILE A 144 15.97 -4.04 -14.80
C ILE A 144 16.47 -4.25 -13.37
N VAL A 145 15.68 -3.87 -12.37
CA VAL A 145 16.06 -3.94 -10.95
C VAL A 145 16.29 -5.39 -10.47
N THR A 146 15.57 -6.36 -11.03
CA THR A 146 15.72 -7.78 -10.64
C THR A 146 16.77 -8.54 -11.43
N ASN A 147 17.34 -7.94 -12.48
CA ASN A 147 18.35 -8.58 -13.31
C ASN A 147 19.73 -8.51 -12.63
N LYS A 148 20.28 -9.66 -12.26
CA LYS A 148 21.60 -9.78 -11.60
C LYS A 148 22.78 -9.53 -12.53
N ASN A 149 22.57 -9.50 -13.84
CA ASN A 149 23.63 -9.38 -14.85
C ASN A 149 23.77 -7.95 -15.41
N ILE A 150 23.26 -6.95 -14.70
CA ILE A 150 23.37 -5.54 -15.14
C ILE A 150 24.73 -4.97 -14.68
N ARG A 151 25.30 -4.13 -15.52
CA ARG A 151 26.46 -3.31 -15.17
C ARG A 151 26.10 -2.42 -13.99
N THR A 152 26.86 -2.53 -12.91
CA THR A 152 26.65 -1.73 -11.70
C THR A 152 27.42 -0.43 -11.79
N VAL A 153 26.81 0.65 -11.33
CA VAL A 153 27.42 1.97 -11.15
C VAL A 153 27.40 2.26 -9.64
N ASN A 154 28.54 2.67 -9.08
CA ASN A 154 28.62 3.07 -7.70
C ASN A 154 28.33 4.55 -7.56
N ILE A 155 27.30 4.91 -6.81
CA ILE A 155 26.95 6.27 -6.45
C ILE A 155 27.16 6.46 -4.97
N ALA A 156 27.95 7.46 -4.58
CA ALA A 156 28.17 7.81 -3.17
C ALA A 156 27.17 8.90 -2.74
N ILE A 157 26.40 8.62 -1.71
CA ILE A 157 25.54 9.60 -1.05
C ILE A 157 26.29 10.09 0.18
N VAL A 158 26.61 11.39 0.19
CA VAL A 158 27.27 12.06 1.32
C VAL A 158 26.26 12.94 2.01
N GLY A 159 25.97 12.66 3.28
CA GLY A 159 24.93 13.39 4.00
C GLY A 159 24.96 13.07 5.50
N LYS A 160 23.99 13.68 6.22
CA LYS A 160 23.73 13.38 7.63
C LYS A 160 22.74 12.21 7.73
N TYR A 161 22.86 11.37 8.73
CA TYR A 161 22.01 10.19 8.96
C TYR A 161 22.07 9.12 7.85
N VAL A 162 23.24 8.94 7.24
CA VAL A 162 23.44 7.96 6.14
C VAL A 162 23.24 6.51 6.56
N ASP A 163 23.38 6.20 7.85
CA ASP A 163 23.12 4.87 8.40
C ASP A 163 21.61 4.53 8.45
N LEU A 164 20.75 5.52 8.34
CA LEU A 164 19.30 5.36 8.34
C LEU A 164 18.82 5.18 6.89
N LYS A 165 18.68 3.93 6.46
CA LYS A 165 18.34 3.59 5.07
C LYS A 165 17.09 4.30 4.54
N ASP A 166 16.12 4.61 5.41
CA ASP A 166 14.88 5.28 5.00
C ASP A 166 15.03 6.80 4.85
N ALA A 167 16.08 7.42 5.40
CA ALA A 167 16.29 8.89 5.33
C ALA A 167 16.48 9.39 3.88
N TYR A 168 17.06 8.55 3.01
CA TYR A 168 17.36 8.89 1.62
C TYR A 168 16.58 8.05 0.60
N LYS A 169 15.57 7.33 1.05
CA LYS A 169 14.82 6.40 0.19
C LYS A 169 14.22 7.05 -1.06
N SER A 170 13.71 8.28 -0.94
CA SER A 170 13.18 9.01 -2.09
C SER A 170 14.27 9.39 -3.09
N LEU A 171 15.47 9.75 -2.60
CA LEU A 171 16.63 10.01 -3.45
C LEU A 171 17.12 8.73 -4.12
N ASP A 172 17.22 7.65 -3.38
CA ASP A 172 17.58 6.34 -3.92
C ASP A 172 16.61 5.92 -5.04
N CYS A 173 15.30 6.06 -4.80
CA CYS A 173 14.27 5.74 -5.81
C CYS A 173 14.44 6.64 -7.05
N LEU A 174 14.73 7.93 -6.88
CA LEU A 174 14.94 8.85 -7.98
C LEU A 174 16.17 8.44 -8.83
N LEU A 175 17.26 8.07 -8.19
CA LEU A 175 18.49 7.62 -8.88
C LEU A 175 18.28 6.33 -9.67
N TYR A 176 17.42 5.43 -9.18
CA TYR A 176 17.06 4.20 -9.90
C TYR A 176 16.12 4.46 -11.10
N THR A 177 15.38 5.54 -11.10
CA THR A 177 14.34 5.82 -12.11
C THR A 177 14.69 6.96 -13.05
N SER A 178 15.71 7.78 -12.73
CA SER A 178 16.12 8.89 -13.58
C SER A 178 16.94 8.37 -14.76
N ASP A 179 16.53 8.79 -15.94
CA ASP A 179 17.20 8.53 -17.23
C ASP A 179 18.40 9.49 -17.43
N ALA A 180 19.07 9.83 -16.34
CA ALA A 180 20.19 10.79 -16.35
C ALA A 180 21.41 10.35 -17.17
N ALA A 181 21.34 9.18 -17.82
CA ALA A 181 22.40 8.66 -18.65
C ALA A 181 22.23 8.99 -20.15
N ASP A 182 21.06 9.46 -20.59
CA ASP A 182 20.78 9.74 -22.00
C ASP A 182 21.01 11.21 -22.40
N ASP A 183 21.30 12.10 -21.45
CA ASP A 183 21.58 13.53 -21.68
C ASP A 183 23.09 13.90 -21.61
N ALA A 184 23.99 12.92 -21.74
CA ALA A 184 25.43 13.16 -21.74
C ALA A 184 26.08 12.79 -23.07
#